data_3d729f94da66c992d45dea78d048147c
#
_entry.id   3d729f94da66c992d45dea78d048147c
#
_cell.length_a   1.000
_cell.length_b   1.000
_cell.length_c   1.000
_cell.angle_alpha   90.00
_cell.angle_beta   90.00
_cell.angle_gamma   90.00
#
_symmetry.space_group_name_H-M   'P 1'
#
loop_
_entity.id
_entity.type
_entity.pdbx_description
1 polymer ?
#
loop_
_entity_poly.entity_id
_entity_poly.type
_entity_poly.pdbx_seq_one_letter_code
_entity_poly.pdbx_strand_id
1 'polypeptide(L)'
;VTETGLGLTIPAYRNDVQREADIIEEILRVYGYNNVGTTEKLNASISNSKRFEDYKLQNIIGNQLASQGFYEIMANSLTTPKYMELTEQLNADYNVEMLNPLSNDLSVMRQSLLFSGLEAVCYNINRKRSDLKLFEFGKTYHQYPDKREEDKHLSLFITGNISGERWNTGVTQSDFFYL
;
A
#
# COMPACT_ATOMS: atom_id res chain seq x y z
N VAL A 1 6.01 48.82 -1.98
CA VAL A 1 5.72 48.38 -3.33
C VAL A 1 6.98 48.62 -4.16
N THR A 2 7.50 47.55 -4.75
CA THR A 2 8.59 47.60 -5.74
C THR A 2 8.00 47.39 -7.13
N GLU A 3 8.72 47.73 -8.21
CA GLU A 3 8.25 47.46 -9.59
C GLU A 3 7.93 46.01 -9.88
N THR A 4 8.45 45.08 -9.08
CA THR A 4 8.34 43.63 -9.27
C THR A 4 7.55 42.90 -8.17
N GLY A 5 7.09 43.59 -7.12
CA GLY A 5 6.39 42.92 -6.02
C GLY A 5 5.95 43.82 -4.87
N LEU A 6 5.26 43.24 -3.94
CA LEU A 6 4.78 43.78 -2.68
C LEU A 6 5.60 43.22 -1.52
N GLY A 7 6.32 44.10 -0.79
CA GLY A 7 6.92 43.69 0.48
C GLY A 7 5.90 43.91 1.62
N LEU A 8 5.63 42.87 2.37
CA LEU A 8 4.67 42.84 3.48
C LEU A 8 5.36 42.48 4.78
N THR A 9 5.05 43.18 5.86
CA THR A 9 5.47 42.79 7.22
C THR A 9 4.29 42.17 7.94
N ILE A 10 4.44 40.90 8.30
CA ILE A 10 3.41 40.17 9.00
C ILE A 10 3.56 40.39 10.51
N PRO A 11 2.48 40.74 11.24
CA PRO A 11 2.53 40.86 12.70
C PRO A 11 2.94 39.56 13.37
N ALA A 12 3.75 39.60 14.42
CA ALA A 12 4.32 38.42 15.07
C ALA A 12 3.29 37.46 15.68
N TYR A 13 2.06 37.89 15.90
CA TYR A 13 0.98 37.05 16.40
C TYR A 13 0.31 36.19 15.32
N ARG A 14 0.57 36.45 14.02
CA ARG A 14 0.06 35.68 12.89
C ARG A 14 1.08 34.60 12.49
N ASN A 15 1.23 33.58 13.33
CA ASN A 15 2.15 32.48 13.10
C ASN A 15 1.73 31.58 11.91
N ASP A 16 0.49 31.71 11.48
CA ASP A 16 -0.13 31.00 10.37
C ASP A 16 0.21 31.57 8.99
N VAL A 17 0.61 32.84 8.93
CA VAL A 17 0.90 33.53 7.66
C VAL A 17 2.41 33.63 7.47
N GLN A 18 3.01 32.69 6.74
CA GLN A 18 4.45 32.61 6.54
C GLN A 18 4.88 32.66 5.08
N ARG A 19 3.98 32.33 4.16
CA ARG A 19 4.26 32.18 2.72
C ARG A 19 3.36 33.08 1.91
N GLU A 20 3.76 33.31 0.67
CA GLU A 20 3.00 34.11 -0.30
C GLU A 20 1.55 33.61 -0.45
N ALA A 21 1.36 32.28 -0.48
CA ALA A 21 0.04 31.67 -0.59
C ALA A 21 -0.89 32.06 0.57
N ASP A 22 -0.36 32.14 1.79
CA ASP A 22 -1.14 32.49 2.99
C ASP A 22 -1.63 33.96 2.90
N ILE A 23 -0.81 34.86 2.33
CA ILE A 23 -1.19 36.25 2.10
C ILE A 23 -2.25 36.34 1.00
N ILE A 24 -2.11 35.59 -0.07
CA ILE A 24 -3.10 35.53 -1.14
C ILE A 24 -4.44 35.06 -0.59
N GLU A 25 -4.45 34.06 0.30
CA GLU A 25 -5.67 33.59 0.97
C GLU A 25 -6.33 34.72 1.78
N GLU A 26 -5.57 35.47 2.59
CA GLU A 26 -6.11 36.58 3.36
C GLU A 26 -6.69 37.69 2.47
N ILE A 27 -6.04 37.99 1.36
CA ILE A 27 -6.56 38.96 0.38
C ILE A 27 -7.87 38.42 -0.22
N LEU A 28 -7.93 37.16 -0.61
CA LEU A 28 -9.12 36.53 -1.21
C LEU A 28 -10.30 36.46 -0.23
N ARG A 29 -10.04 36.30 1.06
CA ARG A 29 -11.10 36.38 2.09
C ARG A 29 -11.80 37.74 2.11
N VAL A 30 -11.05 38.84 1.90
CA VAL A 30 -11.61 40.19 1.88
C VAL A 30 -12.22 40.51 0.50
N TYR A 31 -11.50 40.16 -0.57
CA TYR A 31 -11.95 40.39 -1.94
C TYR A 31 -13.17 39.53 -2.30
N GLY A 32 -13.24 38.34 -1.75
CA GLY A 32 -14.25 37.31 -2.06
C GLY A 32 -13.79 36.33 -3.14
N TYR A 33 -13.77 35.05 -2.81
CA TYR A 33 -13.35 34.00 -3.74
C TYR A 33 -14.21 33.95 -5.02
N ASN A 34 -15.49 34.26 -4.91
CA ASN A 34 -16.43 34.28 -6.05
C ASN A 34 -16.15 35.42 -7.05
N ASN A 35 -15.35 36.41 -6.67
CA ASN A 35 -14.97 37.54 -7.54
C ASN A 35 -13.74 37.23 -8.41
N VAL A 36 -13.09 36.07 -8.16
CA VAL A 36 -11.98 35.63 -8.98
C VAL A 36 -12.51 35.04 -10.28
N GLY A 37 -12.18 35.68 -11.39
CA GLY A 37 -12.56 35.19 -12.72
C GLY A 37 -11.87 33.86 -13.03
N THR A 38 -12.62 32.87 -13.41
CA THR A 38 -12.09 31.58 -13.92
C THR A 38 -11.99 31.64 -15.43
N THR A 39 -10.95 31.04 -15.99
CA THR A 39 -10.80 30.92 -17.44
C THR A 39 -11.83 29.94 -17.98
N GLU A 40 -12.60 30.36 -19.00
CA GLU A 40 -13.57 29.47 -19.67
C GLU A 40 -12.92 28.34 -20.49
N LYS A 41 -11.62 28.45 -20.74
CA LYS A 41 -10.86 27.47 -21.54
C LYS A 41 -9.77 26.83 -20.71
N LEU A 42 -9.83 25.52 -20.58
CA LEU A 42 -8.73 24.70 -20.04
C LEU A 42 -7.83 24.26 -21.22
N ASN A 43 -6.60 24.77 -21.25
CA ASN A 43 -5.58 24.30 -22.17
C ASN A 43 -4.74 23.23 -21.45
N ALA A 44 -4.98 21.97 -21.74
CA ALA A 44 -4.23 20.85 -21.19
C ALA A 44 -3.74 19.93 -22.30
N SER A 45 -2.49 19.50 -22.22
CA SER A 45 -1.98 18.41 -23.05
C SER A 45 -2.50 17.08 -22.50
N ILE A 46 -3.41 16.44 -23.21
CA ILE A 46 -3.93 15.13 -22.84
C ILE A 46 -3.05 14.08 -23.52
N SER A 47 -2.28 13.35 -22.73
CA SER A 47 -1.58 12.17 -23.22
C SER A 47 -2.57 11.02 -23.34
N ASN A 48 -2.83 10.60 -24.58
CA ASN A 48 -3.74 9.49 -24.88
C ASN A 48 -3.01 8.13 -24.96
N SER A 49 -1.87 8.00 -24.26
CA SER A 49 -1.22 6.70 -24.12
C SER A 49 -2.14 5.78 -23.32
N LYS A 50 -2.49 4.63 -23.89
CA LYS A 50 -3.15 3.53 -23.19
C LYS A 50 -2.20 3.02 -22.12
N ARG A 51 -2.18 3.67 -20.96
CA ARG A 51 -1.43 3.21 -19.80
C ARG A 51 -2.21 2.05 -19.23
N PHE A 52 -1.52 0.94 -19.03
CA PHE A 52 -2.09 -0.19 -18.33
C PHE A 52 -2.36 0.25 -16.88
N GLU A 53 -3.62 0.24 -16.48
CA GLU A 53 -4.01 0.70 -15.16
C GLU A 53 -3.94 -0.48 -14.17
N ASP A 54 -2.97 -0.46 -13.28
CA ASP A 54 -2.69 -1.52 -12.31
C ASP A 54 -3.94 -1.95 -11.53
N TYR A 55 -4.79 -1.00 -11.15
CA TYR A 55 -6.00 -1.31 -10.39
C TYR A 55 -7.01 -2.16 -11.18
N LYS A 56 -7.06 -1.99 -12.51
CA LYS A 56 -7.93 -2.83 -13.37
C LYS A 56 -7.44 -4.27 -13.39
N LEU A 57 -6.12 -4.47 -13.45
CA LEU A 57 -5.55 -5.81 -13.37
C LEU A 57 -5.83 -6.45 -12.01
N GLN A 58 -5.60 -5.71 -10.92
CA GLN A 58 -5.89 -6.19 -9.58
C GLN A 58 -7.35 -6.59 -9.41
N ASN A 59 -8.28 -5.76 -9.92
CA ASN A 59 -9.71 -6.07 -9.88
C ASN A 59 -10.08 -7.32 -10.67
N ILE A 60 -9.51 -7.50 -11.87
CA ILE A 60 -9.76 -8.69 -12.70
C ILE A 60 -9.28 -9.95 -11.98
N ILE A 61 -8.03 -9.95 -11.51
CA ILE A 61 -7.43 -11.10 -10.82
C ILE A 61 -8.14 -11.34 -9.49
N GLY A 62 -8.39 -10.30 -8.69
CA GLY A 62 -9.07 -10.41 -7.41
C GLY A 62 -10.48 -10.99 -7.54
N ASN A 63 -11.26 -10.53 -8.52
CA ASN A 63 -12.59 -11.09 -8.80
C ASN A 63 -12.52 -12.56 -9.23
N GLN A 64 -11.51 -12.93 -10.03
CA GLN A 64 -11.31 -14.33 -10.43
C GLN A 64 -10.96 -15.19 -9.22
N LEU A 65 -10.03 -14.78 -8.39
CA LEU A 65 -9.64 -15.52 -7.18
C LEU A 65 -10.81 -15.63 -6.20
N ALA A 66 -11.54 -14.54 -5.97
CA ALA A 66 -12.72 -14.54 -5.12
C ALA A 66 -13.81 -15.51 -5.62
N SER A 67 -14.03 -15.59 -6.94
CA SER A 67 -14.97 -16.55 -7.54
C SER A 67 -14.55 -18.01 -7.38
N GLN A 68 -13.25 -18.26 -7.18
CA GLN A 68 -12.67 -19.59 -6.88
C GLN A 68 -12.62 -19.89 -5.38
N GLY A 69 -13.18 -19.00 -4.54
CA GLY A 69 -13.27 -19.17 -3.09
C GLY A 69 -12.05 -18.73 -2.31
N PHE A 70 -11.20 -17.91 -2.90
CA PHE A 70 -10.12 -17.24 -2.17
C PHE A 70 -10.65 -16.01 -1.42
N TYR A 71 -10.06 -15.74 -0.28
CA TYR A 71 -10.30 -14.53 0.52
C TYR A 71 -9.09 -13.61 0.43
N GLU A 72 -9.35 -12.35 0.13
CA GLU A 72 -8.30 -11.34 0.16
C GLU A 72 -7.90 -11.03 1.61
N ILE A 73 -6.60 -10.96 1.86
CA ILE A 73 -6.03 -10.47 3.09
C ILE A 73 -5.22 -9.21 2.82
N MET A 74 -5.15 -8.35 3.81
CA MET A 74 -4.35 -7.13 3.78
C MET A 74 -3.54 -7.07 5.06
N ALA A 75 -2.28 -7.46 4.96
CA ALA A 75 -1.35 -7.45 6.08
C ALA A 75 -0.59 -6.11 6.18
N ASN A 76 0.01 -5.89 7.35
CA ASN A 76 0.83 -4.71 7.59
C ASN A 76 2.12 -4.77 6.73
N SER A 77 2.50 -3.63 6.16
CA SER A 77 3.79 -3.50 5.47
C SER A 77 4.97 -3.41 6.43
N LEU A 78 4.73 -3.08 7.70
CA LEU A 78 5.75 -3.11 8.74
C LEU A 78 5.82 -4.49 9.37
N THR A 79 7.06 -4.93 9.66
CA THR A 79 7.33 -6.26 10.19
C THR A 79 8.54 -6.25 11.13
N THR A 80 8.83 -7.40 11.71
CA THR A 80 9.97 -7.59 12.59
C THR A 80 11.24 -7.94 11.79
N PRO A 81 12.41 -7.38 12.14
CA PRO A 81 13.69 -7.76 11.53
C PRO A 81 14.06 -9.24 11.78
N LYS A 82 13.48 -9.89 12.78
CA LYS A 82 13.73 -11.31 13.10
C LYS A 82 13.42 -12.26 11.93
N TYR A 83 12.51 -11.89 11.03
CA TYR A 83 12.19 -12.73 9.87
C TYR A 83 13.32 -12.86 8.88
N MET A 84 14.27 -11.90 8.87
CA MET A 84 15.47 -11.98 8.03
C MET A 84 16.42 -13.09 8.48
N GLU A 85 16.37 -13.47 9.76
CA GLU A 85 17.19 -14.55 10.33
C GLU A 85 16.66 -15.95 10.00
N LEU A 86 15.39 -16.05 9.55
CA LEU A 86 14.72 -17.33 9.29
C LEU A 86 14.98 -17.87 7.88
N THR A 87 15.55 -17.08 6.99
CA THR A 87 15.78 -17.50 5.60
C THR A 87 16.99 -16.81 5.00
N GLU A 88 17.75 -17.57 4.23
CA GLU A 88 18.91 -17.05 3.47
C GLU A 88 18.51 -16.21 2.24
N GLN A 89 17.21 -16.23 1.88
CA GLN A 89 16.71 -15.49 0.72
C GLN A 89 16.48 -14.00 0.99
N LEU A 90 16.38 -13.61 2.27
CA LEU A 90 16.23 -12.23 2.69
C LEU A 90 17.56 -11.72 3.28
N ASN A 91 17.86 -10.46 3.03
CA ASN A 91 19.09 -9.86 3.51
C ASN A 91 18.77 -8.67 4.43
N ALA A 92 19.27 -8.72 5.66
CA ALA A 92 19.11 -7.65 6.64
C ALA A 92 19.70 -6.30 6.17
N ASP A 93 20.76 -6.34 5.35
CA ASP A 93 21.39 -5.13 4.80
C ASP A 93 20.45 -4.34 3.86
N TYR A 94 19.43 -5.00 3.34
CA TYR A 94 18.43 -4.37 2.45
C TYR A 94 17.17 -3.92 3.18
N ASN A 95 17.15 -3.94 4.51
CA ASN A 95 16.01 -3.49 5.29
C ASN A 95 15.77 -1.98 5.11
N VAL A 96 14.51 -1.62 4.92
CA VAL A 96 14.05 -0.24 5.05
C VAL A 96 13.63 -0.04 6.49
N GLU A 97 14.48 0.61 7.27
CA GLU A 97 14.24 0.85 8.68
C GLU A 97 13.33 2.06 8.91
N MET A 98 12.47 1.94 9.92
CA MET A 98 11.61 3.05 10.36
C MET A 98 12.37 3.97 11.30
N LEU A 99 12.28 5.28 11.06
CA LEU A 99 12.97 6.29 11.87
C LEU A 99 12.48 6.30 13.32
N ASN A 100 11.16 6.15 13.53
CA ASN A 100 10.50 6.15 14.83
C ASN A 100 9.49 4.99 14.90
N PRO A 101 9.92 3.74 15.08
CA PRO A 101 9.02 2.61 15.12
C PRO A 101 8.15 2.63 16.38
N LEU A 102 6.88 2.26 16.26
CA LEU A 102 5.96 2.13 17.40
C LEU A 102 6.33 0.97 18.31
N SER A 103 6.96 -0.07 17.77
CA SER A 103 7.49 -1.21 18.50
C SER A 103 8.66 -1.83 17.74
N ASN A 104 9.49 -2.62 18.43
CA ASN A 104 10.58 -3.36 17.80
C ASN A 104 10.09 -4.42 16.80
N ASP A 105 8.87 -4.91 16.97
CA ASP A 105 8.28 -5.89 16.07
C ASP A 105 7.69 -5.26 14.80
N LEU A 106 7.67 -3.94 14.70
CA LEU A 106 7.22 -3.17 13.53
C LEU A 106 8.27 -2.13 13.12
N SER A 107 9.53 -2.51 13.14
CA SER A 107 10.65 -1.57 12.94
C SER A 107 11.20 -1.53 11.52
N VAL A 108 10.86 -2.49 10.67
CA VAL A 108 11.32 -2.57 9.28
C VAL A 108 10.16 -2.79 8.31
N MET A 109 10.33 -2.37 7.07
CA MET A 109 9.38 -2.71 6.00
C MET A 109 9.67 -4.11 5.46
N ARG A 110 8.61 -4.82 5.11
CA ARG A 110 8.69 -6.21 4.65
C ARG A 110 9.41 -6.34 3.31
N GLN A 111 10.34 -7.28 3.20
CA GLN A 111 10.98 -7.69 1.95
C GLN A 111 10.22 -8.83 1.24
N SER A 112 9.26 -9.46 1.93
CA SER A 112 8.44 -10.55 1.39
C SER A 112 7.05 -10.51 2.00
N LEU A 113 6.06 -10.98 1.26
CA LEU A 113 4.68 -11.19 1.73
C LEU A 113 4.52 -12.53 2.48
N LEU A 114 5.55 -13.38 2.45
CA LEU A 114 5.48 -14.74 2.99
C LEU A 114 5.11 -14.75 4.48
N PHE A 115 5.84 -14.00 5.30
CA PHE A 115 5.70 -14.09 6.76
C PHE A 115 4.36 -13.56 7.24
N SER A 116 3.90 -12.42 6.69
CA SER A 116 2.59 -11.86 7.03
C SER A 116 1.44 -12.79 6.62
N GLY A 117 1.57 -13.45 5.47
CA GLY A 117 0.60 -14.45 5.04
C GLY A 117 0.62 -15.70 5.92
N LEU A 118 1.81 -16.19 6.34
CA LEU A 118 1.93 -17.29 7.29
C LEU A 118 1.36 -16.95 8.66
N GLU A 119 1.52 -15.72 9.14
CA GLU A 119 0.87 -15.25 10.37
C GLU A 119 -0.65 -15.33 10.26
N ALA A 120 -1.21 -14.89 9.12
CA ALA A 120 -2.65 -14.99 8.86
C ALA A 120 -3.13 -16.44 8.82
N VAL A 121 -2.35 -17.35 8.21
CA VAL A 121 -2.62 -18.79 8.20
C VAL A 121 -2.60 -19.34 9.62
N CYS A 122 -1.54 -19.09 10.39
CA CYS A 122 -1.42 -19.55 11.79
C CYS A 122 -2.56 -19.05 12.66
N TYR A 123 -2.93 -17.77 12.49
CA TYR A 123 -4.05 -17.16 13.22
C TYR A 123 -5.37 -17.93 13.00
N ASN A 124 -5.63 -18.35 11.76
CA ASN A 124 -6.85 -19.09 11.41
C ASN A 124 -6.79 -20.54 11.86
N ILE A 125 -5.64 -21.23 11.71
CA ILE A 125 -5.44 -22.62 12.17
C ILE A 125 -5.67 -22.71 13.70
N ASN A 126 -5.16 -21.75 14.47
CA ASN A 126 -5.37 -21.68 15.91
C ASN A 126 -6.85 -21.51 16.31
N ARG A 127 -7.70 -21.10 15.33
CA ARG A 127 -9.15 -21.00 15.47
C ARG A 127 -9.90 -22.16 14.81
N LYS A 128 -9.19 -23.28 14.57
CA LYS A 128 -9.73 -24.50 13.96
C LYS A 128 -10.26 -24.29 12.54
N ARG A 129 -9.67 -23.35 11.81
CA ARG A 129 -9.92 -23.14 10.37
C ARG A 129 -8.63 -23.47 9.63
N SER A 130 -8.53 -24.71 9.13
CA SER A 130 -7.34 -25.23 8.44
C SER A 130 -7.44 -25.17 6.92
N ASP A 131 -8.66 -25.17 6.38
CA ASP A 131 -8.90 -25.16 4.95
C ASP A 131 -9.01 -23.71 4.47
N LEU A 132 -7.89 -23.17 4.03
CA LEU A 132 -7.75 -21.75 3.69
C LEU A 132 -7.29 -21.58 2.26
N LYS A 133 -7.89 -20.60 1.59
CA LYS A 133 -7.47 -20.06 0.31
C LYS A 133 -7.39 -18.55 0.47
N LEU A 134 -6.19 -18.02 0.64
CA LEU A 134 -5.96 -16.60 0.88
C LEU A 134 -5.12 -16.01 -0.25
N PHE A 135 -5.34 -14.74 -0.56
CA PHE A 135 -4.46 -14.00 -1.45
C PHE A 135 -4.23 -12.57 -0.94
N GLU A 136 -3.09 -12.00 -1.32
CA GLU A 136 -2.73 -10.62 -1.00
C GLU A 136 -2.09 -9.95 -2.21
N PHE A 137 -2.62 -8.79 -2.60
CA PHE A 137 -1.88 -7.83 -3.40
C PHE A 137 -1.10 -6.93 -2.45
N GLY A 138 0.19 -7.10 -2.40
CA GLY A 138 1.04 -6.38 -1.49
C GLY A 138 2.29 -5.83 -2.16
N LYS A 139 3.05 -5.07 -1.39
CA LYS A 139 4.32 -4.53 -1.83
C LYS A 139 5.44 -5.04 -0.94
N THR A 140 6.62 -5.18 -1.54
CA THR A 140 7.88 -5.43 -0.86
C THR A 140 8.79 -4.23 -1.00
N TYR A 141 9.71 -4.06 -0.06
CA TYR A 141 10.53 -2.87 0.04
C TYR A 141 11.99 -3.24 0.28
N HIS A 142 12.88 -2.66 -0.51
CA HIS A 142 14.32 -2.90 -0.41
C HIS A 142 15.08 -1.58 -0.42
N GLN A 143 16.10 -1.48 0.43
CA GLN A 143 17.06 -0.39 0.47
C GLN A 143 18.39 -0.90 -0.09
N TYR A 144 18.76 -0.43 -1.26
CA TYR A 144 20.10 -0.64 -1.82
C TYR A 144 20.99 0.57 -1.54
N PRO A 145 22.32 0.45 -1.72
CA PRO A 145 23.24 1.57 -1.48
C PRO A 145 22.93 2.83 -2.30
N ASP A 146 22.41 2.67 -3.51
CA ASP A 146 22.16 3.71 -4.48
C ASP A 146 20.68 4.03 -4.71
N LYS A 147 19.77 3.14 -4.30
CA LYS A 147 18.33 3.28 -4.57
C LYS A 147 17.45 2.57 -3.54
N ARG A 148 16.18 2.95 -3.54
CA ARG A 148 15.11 2.21 -2.90
C ARG A 148 14.20 1.60 -3.95
N GLU A 149 13.78 0.38 -3.71
CA GLU A 149 12.83 -0.32 -4.57
C GLU A 149 11.56 -0.67 -3.82
N GLU A 150 10.46 -0.55 -4.54
CA GLU A 150 9.13 -0.91 -4.10
C GLU A 150 8.46 -1.72 -5.21
N ASP A 151 8.28 -3.02 -4.97
CA ASP A 151 7.74 -3.94 -5.95
C ASP A 151 6.36 -4.45 -5.54
N LYS A 152 5.46 -4.57 -6.53
CA LYS A 152 4.12 -5.13 -6.33
C LYS A 152 4.13 -6.63 -6.57
N HIS A 153 3.50 -7.35 -5.66
CA HIS A 153 3.39 -8.81 -5.70
C HIS A 153 1.94 -9.25 -5.48
N LEU A 154 1.62 -10.40 -6.05
CA LEU A 154 0.46 -11.20 -5.66
C LEU A 154 0.98 -12.45 -4.97
N SER A 155 0.53 -12.70 -3.75
CA SER A 155 0.82 -13.93 -3.00
C SER A 155 -0.45 -14.74 -2.79
N LEU A 156 -0.32 -16.05 -2.89
CA LEU A 156 -1.39 -17.01 -2.67
C LEU A 156 -0.97 -17.95 -1.54
N PHE A 157 -1.89 -18.23 -0.63
CA PHE A 157 -1.69 -19.15 0.48
C PHE A 157 -2.84 -20.16 0.47
N ILE A 158 -2.50 -21.43 0.32
CA ILE A 158 -3.47 -22.53 0.29
C ILE A 158 -3.07 -23.54 1.33
N THR A 159 -4.01 -23.92 2.19
CA THR A 159 -3.78 -24.91 3.23
C THR A 159 -4.99 -25.84 3.38
N GLY A 160 -4.77 -27.04 3.91
CA GLY A 160 -5.82 -27.98 4.24
C GLY A 160 -6.43 -28.66 3.01
N ASN A 161 -7.73 -28.76 2.97
CA ASN A 161 -8.45 -29.48 1.94
C ASN A 161 -9.04 -28.54 0.88
N ILE A 162 -8.97 -28.96 -0.37
CA ILE A 162 -9.58 -28.27 -1.51
C ILE A 162 -11.10 -28.33 -1.44
N SER A 163 -11.61 -29.51 -1.11
CA SER A 163 -13.04 -29.75 -0.89
C SER A 163 -13.26 -30.33 0.50
N GLY A 164 -14.16 -29.69 1.26
CA GLY A 164 -14.63 -30.26 2.52
C GLY A 164 -15.35 -31.59 2.30
N GLU A 165 -15.48 -32.36 3.36
CA GLU A 165 -16.24 -33.62 3.35
C GLU A 165 -17.67 -33.36 2.89
N ARG A 166 -18.09 -34.05 1.83
CA ARG A 166 -19.43 -33.99 1.28
C ARG A 166 -19.96 -35.41 1.12
N TRP A 167 -21.30 -35.54 1.10
CA TRP A 167 -21.96 -36.85 0.96
C TRP A 167 -21.59 -37.60 -0.33
N ASN A 168 -21.15 -36.91 -1.37
CA ASN A 168 -20.86 -37.46 -2.70
C ASN A 168 -19.39 -37.40 -3.10
N THR A 169 -18.52 -36.73 -2.32
CA THR A 169 -17.10 -36.58 -2.64
C THR A 169 -16.25 -36.77 -1.39
N GLY A 170 -15.16 -37.51 -1.51
CA GLY A 170 -14.15 -37.62 -0.46
C GLY A 170 -13.37 -36.31 -0.25
N VAL A 171 -12.65 -36.25 0.85
CA VAL A 171 -11.73 -35.17 1.17
C VAL A 171 -10.54 -35.21 0.23
N THR A 172 -10.23 -34.09 -0.43
CA THR A 172 -9.05 -33.94 -1.27
C THR A 172 -8.16 -32.88 -0.66
N GLN A 173 -6.92 -33.27 -0.33
CA GLN A 173 -5.92 -32.30 0.17
C GLN A 173 -5.47 -31.35 -0.94
N SER A 174 -5.12 -30.12 -0.55
CA SER A 174 -4.49 -29.17 -1.45
C SER A 174 -3.06 -29.61 -1.77
N ASP A 175 -2.66 -29.49 -3.01
CA ASP A 175 -1.30 -29.68 -3.47
C ASP A 175 -0.85 -28.49 -4.34
N PHE A 176 0.42 -28.51 -4.74
CA PHE A 176 1.00 -27.44 -5.55
C PHE A 176 0.33 -27.31 -6.94
N PHE A 177 -0.23 -28.38 -7.46
CA PHE A 177 -0.83 -28.42 -8.81
C PHE A 177 -2.31 -28.03 -8.83
N TYR A 178 -2.85 -27.63 -7.70
CA TYR A 178 -4.25 -27.21 -7.60
C TYR A 178 -4.53 -25.83 -8.23
N LEU A 179 -3.53 -24.98 -8.36
CA LEU A 179 -3.66 -23.60 -8.88
C LEU A 179 -3.88 -23.53 -10.39
#